data_5b8352ed14262c0003dc61bbdcb1c9ef
#
_entry.id   5b8352ed14262c0003dc61bbdcb1c9ef
#
_cell.length_a   1.000
_cell.length_b   1.000
_cell.length_c   1.000
_cell.angle_alpha   90.00
_cell.angle_beta   90.00
_cell.angle_gamma   90.00
#
_symmetry.space_group_name_H-M   'P 1'
#
loop_
_entity.id
_entity.type
_entity.pdbx_description
1 polymer ?
#
loop_
_entity_poly.entity_id
_entity_poly.type
_entity_poly.pdbx_seq_one_letter_code
_entity_poly.pdbx_strand_id
1 'polypeptide(L)'
;HKAIRRQRQMCIRDRHGSNEEYNTFLAVIFPDNMMQIMDYNRLVKDLNGLSMEEFLSRVGEKFEISELENGPKPEARHQFSMYLTGKWRRLTAKEGTFAADDVIGSLDVSILQDNLLAPILGIKDPRTDERINFMGGIRGLDALAAKVDAGAYSVAFAMYPTSMEELIKVADAGKIMPPKSTWFEPKLRDAMVVHLIGEDE
;
A
#
# COMPACT_ATOMS: atom_id res chain seq x y z
N HIS A 1 13.90 5.25 -12.74
CA HIS A 1 15.14 4.53 -13.01
C HIS A 1 14.95 3.02 -13.27
N LYS A 2 14.04 2.32 -12.56
CA LYS A 2 13.79 0.86 -12.79
C LYS A 2 13.18 0.57 -14.18
N ALA A 3 12.25 1.38 -14.65
CA ALA A 3 11.63 1.22 -15.97
C ALA A 3 12.66 1.40 -17.11
N ILE A 4 13.53 2.39 -17.02
CA ILE A 4 14.57 2.65 -18.01
C ILE A 4 15.59 1.50 -18.05
N ARG A 5 15.95 0.95 -16.90
CA ARG A 5 16.88 -0.19 -16.81
C ARG A 5 16.25 -1.44 -17.44
N ARG A 6 14.99 -1.74 -17.20
CA ARG A 6 14.26 -2.86 -17.82
C ARG A 6 14.12 -2.67 -19.33
N GLN A 7 13.81 -1.46 -19.79
CA GLN A 7 13.70 -1.14 -21.21
C GLN A 7 15.04 -1.28 -21.93
N ARG A 8 16.16 -0.83 -21.34
CA ARG A 8 17.51 -1.03 -21.88
C ARG A 8 17.85 -2.52 -22.00
N GLN A 9 17.52 -3.31 -20.99
CA GLN A 9 17.76 -4.75 -21.00
C GLN A 9 16.94 -5.46 -22.08
N MET A 10 15.67 -5.08 -22.29
CA MET A 10 14.86 -5.58 -23.41
C MET A 10 15.47 -5.20 -24.77
N CYS A 11 15.87 -3.96 -24.98
CA CYS A 11 16.48 -3.50 -26.23
C CYS A 11 17.84 -4.16 -26.55
N ILE A 12 18.57 -4.60 -25.54
CA ILE A 12 19.80 -5.35 -25.68
C ILE A 12 19.49 -6.80 -26.10
N ARG A 13 18.53 -7.46 -25.42
CA ARG A 13 18.12 -8.85 -25.75
C ARG A 13 17.63 -9.02 -27.18
N ASP A 14 17.00 -8.01 -27.78
CA ASP A 14 16.50 -8.05 -29.16
C ASP A 14 17.63 -8.03 -30.22
N ARG A 15 18.87 -7.73 -29.82
CA ARG A 15 20.01 -7.54 -30.73
C ARG A 15 21.07 -8.63 -30.64
N HIS A 16 21.04 -9.44 -29.58
CA HIS A 16 22.12 -10.37 -29.25
C HIS A 16 21.58 -11.81 -29.04
N GLY A 17 22.49 -12.77 -29.04
CA GLY A 17 22.17 -14.18 -28.84
C GLY A 17 21.65 -14.51 -27.42
N SER A 18 21.24 -15.74 -27.20
CA SER A 18 20.63 -16.18 -25.95
C SER A 18 21.64 -16.48 -24.82
N ASN A 19 22.93 -16.54 -25.12
CA ASN A 19 23.98 -17.02 -24.19
C ASN A 19 24.74 -15.89 -23.48
N GLU A 20 24.35 -14.65 -23.71
CA GLU A 20 24.99 -13.48 -23.08
C GLU A 20 24.60 -13.33 -21.60
N GLU A 21 25.52 -12.91 -20.74
CA GLU A 21 25.32 -12.72 -19.30
C GLU A 21 24.16 -11.78 -18.97
N TYR A 22 23.90 -10.76 -19.77
CA TYR A 22 22.77 -9.85 -19.57
C TYR A 22 21.40 -10.48 -19.86
N ASN A 23 21.33 -11.70 -20.39
CA ASN A 23 20.08 -12.45 -20.53
C ASN A 23 19.61 -13.06 -19.21
N THR A 24 20.45 -13.08 -18.19
CA THR A 24 20.15 -13.52 -16.84
C THR A 24 20.08 -12.33 -15.88
N PHE A 25 19.47 -12.52 -14.74
CA PHE A 25 19.47 -11.53 -13.65
C PHE A 25 19.48 -12.23 -12.31
N LEU A 26 20.03 -11.56 -11.32
CA LEU A 26 20.04 -12.06 -9.95
C LEU A 26 18.60 -12.12 -9.41
N ALA A 27 18.19 -13.31 -9.02
CA ALA A 27 16.91 -13.56 -8.36
C ALA A 27 17.14 -14.21 -6.99
N VAL A 28 16.33 -13.82 -6.03
CA VAL A 28 16.29 -14.47 -4.71
C VAL A 28 14.91 -15.06 -4.52
N ILE A 29 14.85 -16.34 -4.21
CA ILE A 29 13.61 -17.08 -3.99
C ILE A 29 13.48 -17.34 -2.49
N PHE A 30 12.36 -16.94 -1.91
CA PHE A 30 12.01 -17.21 -0.53
C PHE A 30 10.79 -18.14 -0.47
N PRO A 31 10.76 -19.09 0.45
CA PRO A 31 9.50 -19.71 0.85
C PRO A 31 8.52 -18.64 1.37
N ASP A 32 7.25 -18.80 1.07
CA ASP A 32 6.19 -17.85 1.45
C ASP A 32 6.11 -17.61 2.97
N ASN A 33 6.36 -18.65 3.77
CA ASN A 33 6.38 -18.58 5.23
C ASN A 33 7.62 -17.87 5.82
N MET A 34 8.61 -17.51 5.00
CA MET A 34 9.78 -16.71 5.40
C MET A 34 9.59 -15.22 5.10
N MET A 35 8.52 -14.85 4.44
CA MET A 35 8.21 -13.47 4.10
C MET A 35 7.02 -12.96 4.92
N GLN A 36 7.17 -11.78 5.49
CA GLN A 36 6.09 -11.07 6.16
C GLN A 36 5.71 -9.83 5.36
N ILE A 37 4.42 -9.67 5.09
CA ILE A 37 3.88 -8.43 4.55
C ILE A 37 3.33 -7.62 5.71
N MET A 38 3.90 -6.45 5.93
CA MET A 38 3.43 -5.51 6.95
C MET A 38 2.46 -4.51 6.33
N ASP A 39 1.65 -3.90 7.18
CA ASP A 39 0.75 -2.83 6.81
C ASP A 39 1.50 -1.60 6.27
N TYR A 40 0.87 -0.94 5.31
CA TYR A 40 1.38 0.29 4.71
C TYR A 40 0.35 1.40 4.93
N ASN A 41 0.55 2.18 5.99
CA ASN A 41 -0.42 3.15 6.51
C ASN A 41 -0.41 4.45 5.71
N ARG A 42 -1.50 5.22 5.78
CA ARG A 42 -1.68 6.49 5.07
C ARG A 42 -1.81 7.64 6.05
N LEU A 43 -1.24 8.77 5.65
CA LEU A 43 -1.32 10.07 6.34
C LEU A 43 -1.81 11.11 5.33
N VAL A 44 -2.84 11.86 5.65
CA VAL A 44 -3.39 12.89 4.75
C VAL A 44 -3.34 14.25 5.42
N LYS A 45 -2.84 15.26 4.69
CA LYS A 45 -2.55 16.60 5.22
C LYS A 45 -3.81 17.39 5.55
N ASP A 46 -4.88 17.22 4.78
CA ASP A 46 -6.11 18.00 4.93
C ASP A 46 -7.36 17.16 4.64
N LEU A 47 -8.51 17.67 5.01
CA LEU A 47 -9.81 17.05 4.78
C LEU A 47 -10.49 17.55 3.50
N ASN A 48 -9.75 18.06 2.53
CA ASN A 48 -10.28 18.57 1.26
C ASN A 48 -11.31 19.71 1.46
N GLY A 49 -11.06 20.58 2.42
CA GLY A 49 -11.93 21.71 2.77
C GLY A 49 -13.20 21.36 3.55
N LEU A 50 -13.37 20.09 3.90
CA LEU A 50 -14.50 19.64 4.71
C LEU A 50 -14.28 19.93 6.20
N SER A 51 -15.36 20.27 6.91
CA SER A 51 -15.37 20.20 8.37
C SER A 51 -15.25 18.74 8.84
N MET A 52 -14.89 18.55 10.10
CA MET A 52 -14.81 17.21 10.69
C MET A 52 -16.16 16.47 10.62
N GLU A 53 -17.25 17.18 10.87
CA GLU A 53 -18.61 16.60 10.84
C GLU A 53 -19.01 16.18 9.45
N GLU A 54 -18.78 17.02 8.44
CA GLU A 54 -19.03 16.70 7.02
C GLU A 54 -18.18 15.52 6.56
N PHE A 55 -16.90 15.49 6.96
CA PHE A 55 -16.01 14.39 6.63
C PHE A 55 -16.51 13.08 7.23
N LEU A 56 -16.82 13.03 8.52
CA LEU A 56 -17.34 11.83 9.18
C LEU A 56 -18.70 11.40 8.60
N SER A 57 -19.57 12.33 8.25
CA SER A 57 -20.85 12.05 7.60
C SER A 57 -20.64 11.33 6.27
N ARG A 58 -19.77 11.85 5.40
CA ARG A 58 -19.45 11.23 4.10
C ARG A 58 -18.76 9.87 4.24
N VAL A 59 -17.84 9.74 5.19
CA VAL A 59 -17.22 8.44 5.50
C VAL A 59 -18.26 7.43 5.95
N GLY A 60 -19.22 7.85 6.77
CA GLY A 60 -20.32 7.03 7.26
C GLY A 60 -21.28 6.52 6.17
N GLU A 61 -21.29 7.11 4.98
CA GLU A 61 -22.05 6.57 3.83
C GLU A 61 -21.50 5.23 3.33
N LYS A 62 -20.17 5.07 3.37
CA LYS A 62 -19.45 3.91 2.83
C LYS A 62 -18.90 2.95 3.89
N PHE A 63 -18.71 3.43 5.10
CA PHE A 63 -18.13 2.67 6.20
C PHE A 63 -19.02 2.74 7.44
N GLU A 64 -19.06 1.66 8.20
CA GLU A 64 -19.53 1.70 9.59
C GLU A 64 -18.42 2.27 10.45
N ILE A 65 -18.75 3.29 11.25
CA ILE A 65 -17.80 3.97 12.13
C ILE A 65 -18.10 3.57 13.56
N SER A 66 -17.11 3.03 14.29
CA SER A 66 -17.19 2.76 15.72
C SER A 66 -15.99 3.33 16.45
N GLU A 67 -16.17 3.77 17.68
CA GLU A 67 -15.05 4.22 18.51
C GLU A 67 -14.20 3.02 18.96
N LEU A 68 -12.89 3.22 19.06
CA LEU A 68 -11.94 2.23 19.57
C LEU A 68 -11.45 2.69 20.94
N GLU A 69 -11.77 1.91 21.96
CA GLU A 69 -11.28 2.17 23.32
C GLU A 69 -9.84 1.69 23.51
N ASN A 70 -9.49 0.55 22.91
CA ASN A 70 -8.17 -0.07 23.03
C ASN A 70 -7.73 -0.69 21.70
N GLY A 71 -6.43 -0.62 21.40
CA GLY A 71 -5.79 -1.34 20.32
C GLY A 71 -6.20 -0.87 18.92
N PRO A 72 -5.51 0.15 18.38
CA PRO A 72 -5.91 0.77 17.12
C PRO A 72 -5.65 -0.08 15.86
N LYS A 73 -5.11 -1.30 15.97
CA LYS A 73 -4.86 -2.15 14.79
C LYS A 73 -6.18 -2.68 14.21
N PRO A 74 -6.35 -2.65 12.88
CA PRO A 74 -7.40 -3.42 12.22
C PRO A 74 -7.24 -4.91 12.55
N GLU A 75 -8.35 -5.59 12.81
CA GLU A 75 -8.35 -7.01 13.23
C GLU A 75 -8.62 -7.97 12.08
N ALA A 76 -9.18 -7.46 11.00
CA ALA A 76 -9.56 -8.25 9.83
C ALA A 76 -9.47 -7.43 8.55
N ARG A 77 -9.58 -8.11 7.42
CA ARG A 77 -9.75 -7.50 6.11
C ARG A 77 -11.02 -6.64 6.09
N HIS A 78 -11.01 -5.60 5.26
CA HIS A 78 -12.09 -4.64 5.09
C HIS A 78 -12.35 -3.78 6.32
N GLN A 79 -11.41 -3.83 7.28
CA GLN A 79 -11.36 -2.94 8.44
C GLN A 79 -10.15 -2.02 8.35
N PHE A 80 -10.37 -0.79 8.79
CA PHE A 80 -9.35 0.25 8.86
C PHE A 80 -9.43 0.93 10.22
N SER A 81 -8.31 1.44 10.73
CA SER A 81 -8.37 2.32 11.88
C SER A 81 -8.04 3.73 11.43
N MET A 82 -8.92 4.67 11.70
CA MET A 82 -8.78 6.07 11.37
C MET A 82 -8.46 6.87 12.63
N TYR A 83 -7.35 7.62 12.61
CA TYR A 83 -7.01 8.58 13.64
C TYR A 83 -7.36 10.01 13.19
N LEU A 84 -8.23 10.66 13.94
CA LEU A 84 -8.71 11.99 13.65
C LEU A 84 -8.95 12.73 14.98
N THR A 85 -8.38 13.92 15.15
CA THR A 85 -8.58 14.79 16.33
C THR A 85 -8.40 14.07 17.67
N GLY A 86 -7.28 13.38 17.84
CA GLY A 86 -6.93 12.71 19.11
C GLY A 86 -7.67 11.39 19.38
N LYS A 87 -8.49 10.90 18.44
CA LYS A 87 -9.29 9.69 18.64
C LYS A 87 -9.11 8.68 17.53
N TRP A 88 -8.97 7.42 17.92
CA TRP A 88 -9.05 6.29 17.00
C TRP A 88 -10.49 5.86 16.79
N ARG A 89 -10.82 5.54 15.54
CA ARG A 89 -12.11 4.99 15.11
C ARG A 89 -11.88 3.82 14.19
N ARG A 90 -12.67 2.76 14.32
CA ARG A 90 -12.71 1.67 13.36
C ARG A 90 -13.65 2.05 12.23
N LEU A 91 -13.21 1.83 11.01
CA LEU A 91 -14.01 1.88 9.79
C LEU A 91 -14.16 0.46 9.28
N THR A 92 -15.37 -0.03 9.15
CA THR A 92 -15.67 -1.32 8.51
C THR A 92 -16.38 -1.04 7.19
N ALA A 93 -15.83 -1.55 6.08
CA ALA A 93 -16.42 -1.34 4.76
C ALA A 93 -17.82 -1.96 4.69
N LYS A 94 -18.81 -1.16 4.28
CA LYS A 94 -20.19 -1.62 4.14
C LYS A 94 -20.34 -2.55 2.95
N GLU A 95 -21.34 -3.42 3.00
CA GLU A 95 -21.73 -4.25 1.88
C GLU A 95 -22.00 -3.40 0.63
N GLY A 96 -21.53 -3.89 -0.53
CA GLY A 96 -21.66 -3.17 -1.81
C GLY A 96 -20.62 -2.08 -2.06
N THR A 97 -19.65 -1.85 -1.15
CA THR A 97 -18.54 -0.90 -1.39
C THR A 97 -17.45 -1.49 -2.28
N PHE A 98 -17.43 -2.78 -2.49
CA PHE A 98 -16.52 -3.49 -3.39
C PHE A 98 -17.18 -4.77 -3.90
N ALA A 99 -16.72 -5.28 -5.05
CA ALA A 99 -17.11 -6.59 -5.57
C ALA A 99 -16.14 -7.65 -5.05
N ALA A 100 -16.64 -8.67 -4.38
CA ALA A 100 -15.83 -9.71 -3.72
C ALA A 100 -15.05 -10.58 -4.72
N ASP A 101 -15.51 -10.68 -5.95
CA ASP A 101 -14.91 -11.39 -7.08
C ASP A 101 -13.88 -10.54 -7.86
N ASP A 102 -13.81 -9.23 -7.64
CA ASP A 102 -12.76 -8.39 -8.22
C ASP A 102 -11.48 -8.50 -7.39
N VAL A 103 -10.50 -9.18 -7.95
CA VAL A 103 -9.19 -9.45 -7.32
C VAL A 103 -8.45 -8.18 -6.91
N ILE A 104 -8.64 -7.07 -7.61
CA ILE A 104 -8.02 -5.77 -7.27
C ILE A 104 -8.97 -4.92 -6.43
N GLY A 105 -10.24 -4.82 -6.82
CA GLY A 105 -11.23 -3.98 -6.14
C GLY A 105 -11.53 -4.43 -4.70
N SER A 106 -11.39 -5.74 -4.41
CA SER A 106 -11.58 -6.30 -3.07
C SER A 106 -10.38 -6.12 -2.12
N LEU A 107 -9.25 -5.60 -2.59
CA LEU A 107 -8.11 -5.29 -1.73
C LEU A 107 -8.41 -4.08 -0.84
N ASP A 108 -8.01 -4.12 0.42
CA ASP A 108 -8.21 -3.02 1.37
C ASP A 108 -7.68 -1.69 0.85
N VAL A 109 -6.55 -1.71 0.15
CA VAL A 109 -5.97 -0.51 -0.47
C VAL A 109 -6.87 0.10 -1.54
N SER A 110 -7.57 -0.73 -2.32
CA SER A 110 -8.53 -0.29 -3.34
C SER A 110 -9.82 0.20 -2.70
N ILE A 111 -10.33 -0.52 -1.72
CA ILE A 111 -11.55 -0.13 -0.98
C ILE A 111 -11.38 1.25 -0.35
N LEU A 112 -10.26 1.50 0.34
CA LEU A 112 -9.98 2.81 0.94
C LEU A 112 -9.81 3.89 -0.14
N GLN A 113 -9.12 3.58 -1.24
CA GLN A 113 -8.90 4.50 -2.35
C GLN A 113 -10.21 4.92 -3.01
N ASP A 114 -11.04 3.96 -3.37
CA ASP A 114 -12.21 4.17 -4.21
C ASP A 114 -13.43 4.71 -3.44
N ASN A 115 -13.49 4.43 -2.14
CA ASN A 115 -14.61 4.85 -1.30
C ASN A 115 -14.31 6.04 -0.38
N LEU A 116 -13.02 6.39 -0.14
CA LEU A 116 -12.68 7.46 0.77
C LEU A 116 -11.65 8.44 0.17
N LEU A 117 -10.47 7.95 -0.23
CA LEU A 117 -9.38 8.86 -0.63
C LEU A 117 -9.72 9.66 -1.89
N ALA A 118 -10.25 9.01 -2.92
CA ALA A 118 -10.61 9.68 -4.16
C ALA A 118 -11.92 10.49 -4.04
N PRO A 119 -13.06 9.92 -3.61
CA PRO A 119 -14.33 10.65 -3.65
C PRO A 119 -14.49 11.70 -2.54
N ILE A 120 -13.90 11.50 -1.37
CA ILE A 120 -14.09 12.38 -0.20
C ILE A 120 -12.90 13.34 -0.07
N LEU A 121 -11.68 12.80 -0.06
CA LEU A 121 -10.47 13.60 0.12
C LEU A 121 -9.88 14.13 -1.20
N GLY A 122 -10.45 13.75 -2.35
CA GLY A 122 -10.03 14.25 -3.66
C GLY A 122 -8.68 13.70 -4.14
N ILE A 123 -8.11 12.70 -3.47
CA ILE A 123 -6.81 12.10 -3.80
C ILE A 123 -7.01 11.04 -4.89
N LYS A 124 -6.95 11.46 -6.15
CA LYS A 124 -7.20 10.58 -7.31
C LYS A 124 -6.02 9.64 -7.60
N ASP A 125 -4.80 10.13 -7.53
CA ASP A 125 -3.59 9.33 -7.72
C ASP A 125 -2.64 9.50 -6.51
N PRO A 126 -2.61 8.51 -5.61
CA PRO A 126 -1.78 8.59 -4.40
C PRO A 126 -0.27 8.54 -4.67
N ARG A 127 0.17 8.33 -5.92
CA ARG A 127 1.60 8.37 -6.29
C ARG A 127 2.11 9.77 -6.53
N THR A 128 1.23 10.67 -6.91
CA THR A 128 1.57 12.04 -7.36
C THR A 128 0.97 13.13 -6.48
N ASP A 129 -0.06 12.81 -5.68
CA ASP A 129 -0.68 13.79 -4.78
C ASP A 129 0.23 14.03 -3.55
N GLU A 130 0.66 15.27 -3.36
CA GLU A 130 1.55 15.67 -2.25
C GLU A 130 0.83 15.77 -0.91
N ARG A 131 -0.50 15.67 -0.88
CA ARG A 131 -1.29 15.69 0.36
C ARG A 131 -1.31 14.35 1.08
N ILE A 132 -1.00 13.26 0.38
CA ILE A 132 -0.91 11.93 0.99
C ILE A 132 0.53 11.51 1.22
N ASN A 133 0.80 10.88 2.35
CA ASN A 133 2.07 10.26 2.67
C ASN A 133 1.85 8.83 3.19
N PHE A 134 2.91 8.04 3.19
CA PHE A 134 2.86 6.63 3.53
C PHE A 134 3.85 6.30 4.65
N MET A 135 3.41 5.45 5.59
CA MET A 135 4.23 5.01 6.70
C MET A 135 4.11 3.49 6.89
N GLY A 136 5.23 2.78 6.80
CA GLY A 136 5.26 1.33 7.06
C GLY A 136 4.93 1.01 8.51
N GLY A 137 4.19 -0.07 8.71
CA GLY A 137 3.68 -0.51 10.02
C GLY A 137 4.76 -0.82 11.06
N ILE A 138 6.00 -1.05 10.61
CA ILE A 138 7.16 -1.23 11.51
C ILE A 138 7.37 -0.06 12.49
N ARG A 139 6.87 1.13 12.17
CA ARG A 139 6.99 2.32 13.03
C ARG A 139 5.94 2.39 14.15
N GLY A 140 4.94 1.51 14.10
CA GLY A 140 3.83 1.47 15.04
C GLY A 140 2.78 2.57 14.83
N LEU A 141 1.63 2.39 15.46
CA LEU A 141 0.48 3.29 15.31
C LEU A 141 0.59 4.56 16.16
N ASP A 142 1.36 4.52 17.24
CA ASP A 142 1.65 5.71 18.06
C ASP A 142 2.42 6.76 17.24
N ALA A 143 3.37 6.32 16.41
CA ALA A 143 4.09 7.22 15.52
C ALA A 143 3.18 7.79 14.41
N LEU A 144 2.13 7.07 14.02
CA LEU A 144 1.12 7.53 13.08
C LEU A 144 0.25 8.62 13.72
N ALA A 145 -0.25 8.38 14.94
CA ALA A 145 -1.04 9.33 15.74
C ALA A 145 -0.24 10.62 16.04
N ALA A 146 1.01 10.47 16.48
CA ALA A 146 1.86 11.60 16.81
C ALA A 146 2.06 12.58 15.64
N LYS A 147 2.04 12.11 14.40
CA LYS A 147 2.13 13.00 13.22
C LYS A 147 0.86 13.82 12.98
N VAL A 148 -0.29 13.29 13.34
CA VAL A 148 -1.56 14.02 13.30
C VAL A 148 -1.63 15.01 14.47
N ASP A 149 -1.26 14.58 15.68
CA ASP A 149 -1.27 15.43 16.87
C ASP A 149 -0.29 16.61 16.77
N ALA A 150 0.82 16.41 16.06
CA ALA A 150 1.77 17.49 15.75
C ALA A 150 1.25 18.47 14.68
N GLY A 151 0.05 18.27 14.12
CA GLY A 151 -0.54 19.13 13.10
C GLY A 151 0.08 19.01 11.70
N ALA A 152 0.97 18.04 11.50
CA ALA A 152 1.56 17.80 10.18
C ALA A 152 0.59 17.13 9.19
N TYR A 153 -0.41 16.44 9.72
CA TYR A 153 -1.48 15.77 8.98
C TYR A 153 -2.81 15.94 9.73
N SER A 154 -3.92 15.92 8.99
CA SER A 154 -5.25 16.05 9.60
C SER A 154 -5.85 14.69 9.95
N VAL A 155 -5.52 13.65 9.19
CA VAL A 155 -6.07 12.30 9.40
C VAL A 155 -5.03 11.23 9.03
N ALA A 156 -5.08 10.12 9.74
CA ALA A 156 -4.29 8.94 9.45
C ALA A 156 -5.17 7.69 9.34
N PHE A 157 -4.77 6.77 8.48
CA PHE A 157 -5.44 5.49 8.28
C PHE A 157 -4.44 4.35 8.48
N ALA A 158 -4.71 3.50 9.46
CA ALA A 158 -4.02 2.24 9.61
C ALA A 158 -4.74 1.16 8.82
N MET A 159 -3.95 0.37 8.09
CA MET A 159 -4.42 -0.66 7.18
C MET A 159 -4.27 -2.05 7.80
N TYR A 160 -5.15 -2.97 7.41
CA TYR A 160 -4.86 -4.39 7.61
C TYR A 160 -3.78 -4.82 6.60
N PRO A 161 -2.78 -5.63 6.98
CA PRO A 161 -1.75 -6.08 6.05
C PRO A 161 -2.33 -6.90 4.90
N THR A 162 -1.91 -6.62 3.68
CA THR A 162 -2.22 -7.50 2.54
C THR A 162 -1.63 -8.89 2.79
N SER A 163 -2.43 -9.92 2.58
CA SER A 163 -1.97 -11.30 2.75
C SER A 163 -1.13 -11.79 1.57
N MET A 164 -0.33 -12.82 1.80
CA MET A 164 0.40 -13.50 0.73
C MET A 164 -0.56 -14.14 -0.29
N GLU A 165 -1.69 -14.65 0.18
CA GLU A 165 -2.72 -15.22 -0.67
C GLU A 165 -3.33 -14.18 -1.64
N GLU A 166 -3.59 -12.96 -1.17
CA GLU A 166 -4.07 -11.86 -2.03
C GLU A 166 -3.03 -11.48 -3.08
N LEU A 167 -1.76 -11.41 -2.68
CA LEU A 167 -0.68 -11.14 -3.62
C LEU A 167 -0.59 -12.18 -4.72
N ILE A 168 -0.65 -13.47 -4.36
CA ILE A 168 -0.60 -14.59 -5.30
C ILE A 168 -1.83 -14.54 -6.23
N LYS A 169 -3.03 -14.34 -5.71
CA LYS A 169 -4.25 -14.19 -6.54
C LYS A 169 -4.15 -13.07 -7.57
N VAL A 170 -3.56 -11.93 -7.20
CA VAL A 170 -3.34 -10.83 -8.14
C VAL A 170 -2.33 -11.21 -9.22
N ALA A 171 -1.25 -11.91 -8.84
CA ALA A 171 -0.23 -12.37 -9.77
C ALA A 171 -0.78 -13.43 -10.73
N ASP A 172 -1.53 -14.41 -10.25
CA ASP A 172 -2.14 -15.47 -11.06
C ASP A 172 -3.18 -14.91 -12.03
N ALA A 173 -3.88 -13.85 -11.64
CA ALA A 173 -4.78 -13.12 -12.52
C ALA A 173 -4.07 -12.26 -13.58
N GLY A 174 -2.73 -12.23 -13.60
CA GLY A 174 -1.93 -11.39 -14.50
C GLY A 174 -2.11 -9.89 -14.25
N LYS A 175 -2.62 -9.50 -13.08
CA LYS A 175 -2.87 -8.10 -12.71
C LYS A 175 -1.69 -7.53 -11.93
N ILE A 176 -1.70 -6.22 -11.74
CA ILE A 176 -0.66 -5.49 -11.00
C ILE A 176 -1.25 -4.95 -9.69
N MET A 177 -0.55 -5.18 -8.60
CA MET A 177 -0.92 -4.63 -7.29
C MET A 177 -1.00 -3.09 -7.33
N PRO A 178 -1.99 -2.49 -6.67
CA PRO A 178 -2.03 -1.05 -6.48
C PRO A 178 -0.76 -0.52 -5.80
N PRO A 179 -0.38 0.74 -6.02
CA PRO A 179 0.81 1.30 -5.41
C PRO A 179 0.71 1.31 -3.88
N LYS A 180 1.84 1.04 -3.20
CA LYS A 180 1.92 1.06 -1.74
C LYS A 180 0.95 0.09 -1.04
N SER A 181 0.74 -1.09 -1.64
CA SER A 181 -0.09 -2.16 -1.08
C SER A 181 0.67 -3.03 -0.09
N THR A 182 1.97 -3.24 -0.31
CA THR A 182 2.78 -4.20 0.43
C THR A 182 4.06 -3.59 0.96
N TRP A 183 4.41 -3.96 2.18
CA TRP A 183 5.71 -3.72 2.78
C TRP A 183 6.32 -5.06 3.20
N PHE A 184 7.22 -5.58 2.37
CA PHE A 184 7.86 -6.86 2.65
C PHE A 184 8.97 -6.75 3.69
N GLU A 185 9.03 -7.72 4.61
CA GLU A 185 10.14 -7.98 5.51
C GLU A 185 10.50 -9.49 5.47
N PRO A 186 11.79 -9.82 5.55
CA PRO A 186 12.96 -8.94 5.59
C PRO A 186 13.23 -8.25 4.25
N LYS A 187 13.85 -7.06 4.31
CA LYS A 187 14.35 -6.38 3.10
C LYS A 187 15.61 -7.06 2.60
N LEU A 188 15.68 -7.28 1.29
CA LEU A 188 16.93 -7.71 0.66
C LEU A 188 18.00 -6.63 0.84
N ARG A 189 19.21 -7.05 1.19
CA ARG A 189 20.37 -6.17 1.24
C ARG A 189 20.94 -6.01 -0.17
N ASP A 190 21.32 -4.79 -0.51
CA ASP A 190 21.99 -4.49 -1.77
C ASP A 190 23.48 -4.84 -1.69
N ALA A 191 24.08 -5.13 -2.84
CA ALA A 191 25.52 -5.35 -3.02
C ALA A 191 26.16 -6.50 -2.24
N MET A 192 25.40 -7.42 -1.67
CA MET A 192 25.93 -8.67 -1.09
C MET A 192 26.34 -9.67 -2.16
N VAL A 193 25.66 -9.65 -3.31
CA VAL A 193 25.95 -10.43 -4.51
C VAL A 193 25.84 -9.50 -5.70
N VAL A 194 26.77 -9.58 -6.62
CA VAL A 194 26.83 -8.77 -7.85
C VAL A 194 26.87 -9.68 -9.04
N HIS A 195 25.99 -9.47 -10.00
CA HIS A 195 26.01 -10.12 -11.31
C HIS A 195 26.72 -9.21 -12.30
N LEU A 196 27.88 -9.62 -12.79
CA LEU A 196 28.64 -8.92 -13.81
C LEU A 196 28.00 -9.21 -15.17
N ILE A 197 27.79 -8.18 -15.96
CA ILE A 197 27.19 -8.25 -17.31
C ILE A 197 28.15 -7.71 -18.39
N GLY A 198 29.44 -7.80 -18.15
CA GLY A 198 30.50 -7.46 -19.10
C GLY A 198 31.16 -8.72 -19.67
N GLU A 199 31.79 -8.59 -20.82
CA GLU A 199 32.70 -9.62 -21.30
C GLU A 199 33.91 -9.70 -20.37
N ASP A 200 34.26 -10.89 -19.92
CA ASP A 200 35.55 -11.14 -19.26
C ASP A 200 36.65 -10.90 -20.32
N GLU A 201 37.46 -9.86 -20.17
CA GLU A 201 38.70 -9.69 -20.87
C GLU A 201 39.77 -10.62 -20.29
#